data_29588cffb23d193ce51a3b1cab2221f8
#
_entry.id   29588cffb23d193ce51a3b1cab2221f8
#
_cell.length_a   1.000
_cell.length_b   1.000
_cell.length_c   1.000
_cell.angle_alpha   90.00
_cell.angle_beta   90.00
_cell.angle_gamma   90.00
#
_symmetry.space_group_name_H-M   'P 1'
#
loop_
_entity.id
_entity.type
_entity.pdbx_description
1 polymer ?
#
loop_
_entity_poly.entity_id
_entity_poly.type
_entity_poly.pdbx_seq_one_letter_code
_entity_poly.pdbx_strand_id
1 'polypeptide(L)'
;METIQKIWFADGRIYMRTTEGGEYSRPLEAFPTLLDATDEERAGYRIEFRGEAVRWESLDEDIHISSFYKDEEPRPDNEVADIFRRFPQLNVSEIARSVGISTDLLRRYIYGIKSPDPERINSIKGALHDLARELATV
;
A
#
# COMPACT_ATOMS: atom_id res chain seq x y z
N MET A 1 -5.89 -23.52 -17.16
CA MET A 1 -5.50 -22.62 -16.05
C MET A 1 -5.36 -21.20 -16.56
N GLU A 2 -5.99 -20.27 -15.89
CA GLU A 2 -5.84 -18.87 -16.26
C GLU A 2 -4.44 -18.36 -15.97
N THR A 3 -3.93 -17.55 -16.89
CA THR A 3 -2.66 -16.86 -16.72
C THR A 3 -2.85 -15.38 -17.05
N ILE A 4 -1.89 -14.54 -16.64
CA ILE A 4 -1.94 -13.12 -16.91
C ILE A 4 -1.59 -12.87 -18.37
N GLN A 5 -2.48 -12.17 -19.07
CA GLN A 5 -2.26 -11.77 -20.45
C GLN A 5 -1.76 -10.32 -20.52
N LYS A 6 -2.37 -9.42 -19.74
CA LYS A 6 -2.10 -8.00 -19.80
C LYS A 6 -2.33 -7.33 -18.45
N ILE A 7 -1.51 -6.33 -18.16
CA ILE A 7 -1.61 -5.46 -16.98
C ILE A 7 -1.71 -4.01 -17.47
N TRP A 8 -2.54 -3.21 -16.83
CA TRP A 8 -2.56 -1.76 -17.07
C TRP A 8 -3.02 -1.03 -15.82
N PHE A 9 -2.83 0.28 -15.80
CA PHE A 9 -3.15 1.16 -14.67
C PHE A 9 -4.12 2.25 -15.14
N ALA A 10 -5.15 2.51 -14.35
CA ALA A 10 -6.08 3.59 -14.62
C ALA A 10 -6.87 3.88 -13.33
N ASP A 11 -7.24 5.14 -13.13
CA ASP A 11 -8.14 5.55 -12.05
C ASP A 11 -7.73 5.07 -10.65
N GLY A 12 -6.43 5.06 -10.37
CA GLY A 12 -5.91 4.64 -9.07
C GLY A 12 -5.97 3.14 -8.82
N ARG A 13 -6.12 2.34 -9.89
CA ARG A 13 -6.23 0.89 -9.80
C ARG A 13 -5.25 0.21 -10.75
N ILE A 14 -4.92 -1.04 -10.42
CA ILE A 14 -4.21 -1.94 -11.33
C ILE A 14 -5.21 -2.95 -11.89
N TYR A 15 -5.20 -3.12 -13.19
CA TYR A 15 -6.09 -4.03 -13.92
C TYR A 15 -5.31 -5.19 -14.49
N MET A 16 -5.97 -6.34 -14.59
CA MET A 16 -5.40 -7.55 -15.16
C MET A 16 -6.42 -8.20 -16.07
N ARG A 17 -5.98 -8.59 -17.27
CA ARG A 17 -6.76 -9.45 -18.16
C ARG A 17 -6.10 -10.82 -18.21
N THR A 18 -6.92 -11.86 -18.11
CA THR A 18 -6.44 -13.23 -18.21
C THR A 18 -6.47 -13.72 -19.65
N THR A 19 -5.74 -14.79 -19.92
CA THR A 19 -5.73 -15.46 -21.23
C THR A 19 -7.09 -16.04 -21.60
N GLU A 20 -7.99 -16.22 -20.66
CA GLU A 20 -9.36 -16.69 -20.88
C GLU A 20 -10.37 -15.55 -21.02
N GLY A 21 -9.89 -14.30 -20.99
CA GLY A 21 -10.72 -13.12 -21.22
C GLY A 21 -11.33 -12.48 -19.98
N GLY A 22 -11.05 -13.02 -18.80
CA GLY A 22 -11.50 -12.41 -17.55
C GLY A 22 -10.74 -11.12 -17.25
N GLU A 23 -11.43 -10.13 -16.70
CA GLU A 23 -10.80 -8.89 -16.25
C GLU A 23 -11.02 -8.70 -14.75
N TYR A 24 -9.96 -8.30 -14.07
CA TYR A 24 -9.95 -8.11 -12.62
C TYR A 24 -9.19 -6.84 -12.32
N SER A 25 -9.49 -6.22 -11.19
CA SER A 25 -8.75 -5.05 -10.75
C SER A 25 -8.62 -4.99 -9.24
N ARG A 26 -7.58 -4.28 -8.79
CA ARG A 26 -7.34 -4.02 -7.37
C ARG A 26 -7.01 -2.55 -7.19
N PRO A 27 -7.37 -1.94 -6.07
CA PRO A 27 -6.93 -0.58 -5.78
C PRO A 27 -5.42 -0.57 -5.53
N LEU A 28 -4.74 0.48 -5.94
CA LEU A 28 -3.29 0.61 -5.72
C LEU A 28 -2.94 0.66 -4.25
N GLU A 29 -3.86 1.08 -3.39
CA GLU A 29 -3.69 1.06 -1.94
C GLU A 29 -3.39 -0.35 -1.40
N ALA A 30 -3.81 -1.40 -2.12
CA ALA A 30 -3.46 -2.78 -1.76
C ALA A 30 -1.98 -3.09 -2.00
N PHE A 31 -1.29 -2.28 -2.79
CA PHE A 31 0.11 -2.46 -3.15
C PHE A 31 0.87 -1.15 -2.97
N PRO A 32 1.22 -0.78 -1.72
CA PRO A 32 1.81 0.53 -1.43
C PRO A 32 3.04 0.88 -2.24
N THR A 33 3.89 -0.10 -2.56
CA THR A 33 5.08 0.12 -3.39
C THR A 33 4.69 0.61 -4.79
N LEU A 34 3.64 0.06 -5.36
CA LEU A 34 3.13 0.50 -6.67
C LEU A 34 2.40 1.84 -6.56
N LEU A 35 1.71 2.08 -5.46
CA LEU A 35 1.01 3.35 -5.25
C LEU A 35 1.98 4.53 -5.24
N ASP A 36 3.15 4.35 -4.63
CA ASP A 36 4.18 5.39 -4.53
C ASP A 36 5.09 5.47 -5.76
N ALA A 37 5.00 4.51 -6.67
CA ALA A 37 5.84 4.46 -7.85
C ALA A 37 5.43 5.52 -8.88
N THR A 38 6.38 5.89 -9.73
CA THR A 38 6.10 6.76 -10.88
C THR A 38 5.40 5.95 -11.97
N ASP A 39 4.79 6.65 -12.93
CA ASP A 39 4.17 6.00 -14.09
C ASP A 39 5.20 5.20 -14.88
N GLU A 40 6.42 5.72 -14.99
CA GLU A 40 7.52 5.04 -15.67
C GLU A 40 7.89 3.74 -14.95
N GLU A 41 8.00 3.78 -13.63
CA GLU A 41 8.29 2.58 -12.83
C GLU A 41 7.20 1.55 -12.96
N ARG A 42 5.93 1.96 -12.92
CA ARG A 42 4.79 1.05 -13.09
C ARG A 42 4.77 0.39 -14.46
N ALA A 43 5.23 1.09 -15.48
CA ALA A 43 5.28 0.56 -16.85
C ALA A 43 6.35 -0.52 -17.03
N GLY A 44 7.31 -0.61 -16.12
CA GLY A 44 8.45 -1.52 -16.21
C GLY A 44 8.20 -2.93 -15.71
N TYR A 45 6.98 -3.43 -15.83
CA TYR A 45 6.63 -4.77 -15.38
C TYR A 45 6.99 -5.86 -16.40
N ARG A 46 7.12 -7.09 -15.89
CA ARG A 46 7.26 -8.29 -16.70
C ARG A 46 6.30 -9.36 -16.18
N ILE A 47 5.68 -10.09 -17.09
CA ILE A 47 4.87 -11.24 -16.73
C ILE A 47 5.82 -12.43 -16.62
N GLU A 48 5.83 -13.10 -15.45
CA GLU A 48 6.77 -14.18 -15.12
C GLU A 48 6.04 -15.44 -14.64
N PHE A 49 6.82 -16.49 -14.39
CA PHE A 49 6.30 -17.77 -13.90
C PHE A 49 5.18 -18.32 -14.79
N ARG A 50 5.42 -18.31 -16.10
CA ARG A 50 4.46 -18.82 -17.10
C ARG A 50 3.10 -18.12 -17.02
N GLY A 51 3.10 -16.83 -16.67
CA GLY A 51 1.89 -16.05 -16.58
C GLY A 51 1.20 -16.10 -15.21
N GLU A 52 1.83 -16.69 -14.20
CA GLU A 52 1.25 -16.77 -12.85
C GLU A 52 1.51 -15.54 -12.01
N ALA A 53 2.47 -14.70 -12.39
CA ALA A 53 2.84 -13.52 -11.62
C ALA A 53 3.28 -12.38 -12.53
N VAL A 54 3.20 -11.17 -12.01
CA VAL A 54 3.78 -9.98 -12.65
C VAL A 54 4.83 -9.40 -11.71
N ARG A 55 5.97 -8.98 -12.27
CA ARG A 55 7.11 -8.49 -11.48
C ARG A 55 7.59 -7.13 -11.98
N TRP A 56 7.91 -6.28 -11.03
CA TRP A 56 8.59 -4.99 -11.22
C TRP A 56 9.99 -5.10 -10.62
N GLU A 57 10.97 -5.37 -11.47
CA GLU A 57 12.36 -5.58 -11.03
C GLU A 57 12.92 -4.36 -10.31
N SER A 58 12.68 -3.18 -10.83
CA SER A 58 13.20 -1.93 -10.25
C SER A 58 12.63 -1.62 -8.87
N LEU A 59 11.45 -2.17 -8.55
CA LEU A 59 10.77 -1.95 -7.27
C LEU A 59 10.90 -3.13 -6.32
N ASP A 60 11.52 -4.22 -6.79
CA ASP A 60 11.57 -5.49 -6.07
C ASP A 60 10.17 -5.91 -5.57
N GLU A 61 9.20 -5.81 -6.47
CA GLU A 61 7.79 -6.12 -6.18
C GLU A 61 7.27 -7.15 -7.15
N ASP A 62 6.51 -8.11 -6.66
CA ASP A 62 5.79 -9.03 -7.51
C ASP A 62 4.37 -9.30 -6.98
N ILE A 63 3.46 -9.59 -7.89
CA ILE A 63 2.06 -9.87 -7.56
C ILE A 63 1.69 -11.18 -8.25
N HIS A 64 1.30 -12.17 -7.45
CA HIS A 64 0.78 -13.42 -7.97
C HIS A 64 -0.65 -13.22 -8.50
N ILE A 65 -1.03 -13.96 -9.52
CA ILE A 65 -2.36 -13.84 -10.14
C ILE A 65 -3.49 -13.97 -9.11
N SER A 66 -3.32 -14.80 -8.08
CA SER A 66 -4.33 -15.01 -7.03
C SER A 66 -4.68 -13.72 -6.28
N SER A 67 -3.77 -12.76 -6.24
CA SER A 67 -4.03 -11.47 -5.58
C SER A 67 -5.11 -10.65 -6.29
N PHE A 68 -5.30 -10.88 -7.59
CA PHE A 68 -6.33 -10.18 -8.36
C PHE A 68 -7.73 -10.77 -8.16
N TYR A 69 -7.83 -11.98 -7.63
CA TYR A 69 -9.12 -12.63 -7.41
C TYR A 69 -9.75 -12.27 -6.06
N LYS A 70 -9.05 -11.50 -5.22
CA LYS A 70 -9.56 -11.09 -3.92
C LYS A 70 -10.62 -10.01 -4.09
N ASP A 71 -11.76 -10.20 -3.45
CA ASP A 71 -12.86 -9.24 -3.48
C ASP A 71 -12.71 -8.16 -2.42
N GLU A 72 -11.95 -8.44 -1.36
CA GLU A 72 -11.75 -7.48 -0.28
C GLU A 72 -10.87 -6.33 -0.74
N GLU A 73 -11.35 -5.11 -0.52
CA GLU A 73 -10.56 -3.92 -0.79
C GLU A 73 -10.09 -3.29 0.53
N PRO A 74 -8.92 -2.63 0.53
CA PRO A 74 -8.44 -1.94 1.70
C PRO A 74 -9.47 -0.92 2.20
N ARG A 75 -9.72 -0.92 3.51
CA ARG A 75 -10.65 0.01 4.15
C ARG A 75 -9.90 0.81 5.21
N PRO A 76 -9.57 2.08 4.94
CA PRO A 76 -8.85 2.91 5.90
C PRO A 76 -9.81 3.43 6.98
N ASP A 77 -10.38 2.53 7.76
CA ASP A 77 -11.39 2.81 8.78
C ASP A 77 -10.85 2.61 10.21
N ASN A 78 -9.55 2.71 10.40
CA ASN A 78 -8.93 2.65 11.72
C ASN A 78 -8.48 4.03 12.19
N GLU A 79 -8.21 4.14 13.49
CA GLU A 79 -7.85 5.40 14.12
C GLU A 79 -6.56 6.01 13.57
N VAL A 80 -5.58 5.17 13.22
CA VAL A 80 -4.32 5.63 12.62
C VAL A 80 -4.57 6.24 11.24
N ALA A 81 -5.40 5.61 10.42
CA ALA A 81 -5.77 6.14 9.11
C ALA A 81 -6.45 7.51 9.25
N ASP A 82 -7.34 7.66 10.22
CA ASP A 82 -8.04 8.91 10.47
C ASP A 82 -7.07 10.03 10.84
N ILE A 83 -6.07 9.74 11.69
CA ILE A 83 -5.06 10.71 12.10
C ILE A 83 -4.27 11.22 10.90
N PHE A 84 -3.76 10.30 10.07
CA PHE A 84 -2.94 10.69 8.92
C PHE A 84 -3.74 11.36 7.81
N ARG A 85 -5.04 11.11 7.72
CA ARG A 85 -5.93 11.86 6.83
C ARG A 85 -6.15 13.28 7.32
N ARG A 86 -6.31 13.43 8.62
CA ARG A 86 -6.54 14.73 9.25
C ARG A 86 -5.30 15.62 9.22
N PHE A 87 -4.10 15.03 9.31
CA PHE A 87 -2.83 15.76 9.38
C PHE A 87 -1.90 15.34 8.22
N PRO A 88 -2.18 15.78 7.00
CA PRO A 88 -1.36 15.39 5.84
C PRO A 88 0.08 15.94 5.90
N GLN A 89 0.37 16.85 6.81
CA GLN A 89 1.71 17.39 7.01
C GLN A 89 2.66 16.41 7.68
N LEU A 90 2.16 15.34 8.29
CA LEU A 90 2.97 14.36 9.00
C LEU A 90 3.85 13.58 8.04
N ASN A 91 5.12 13.44 8.40
CA ASN A 91 6.07 12.62 7.65
C ASN A 91 5.95 11.17 8.12
N VAL A 92 5.39 10.32 7.26
CA VAL A 92 5.12 8.91 7.59
C VAL A 92 6.40 8.17 7.99
N SER A 93 7.49 8.35 7.23
CA SER A 93 8.75 7.66 7.51
C SER A 93 9.33 8.05 8.87
N GLU A 94 9.28 9.34 9.21
CA GLU A 94 9.83 9.80 10.48
C GLU A 94 8.96 9.37 11.67
N ILE A 95 7.64 9.38 11.52
CA ILE A 95 6.75 8.88 12.56
C ILE A 95 6.97 7.39 12.78
N ALA A 96 7.10 6.60 11.71
CA ALA A 96 7.39 5.18 11.81
C ALA A 96 8.69 4.93 12.58
N ARG A 97 9.74 5.69 12.26
CA ARG A 97 11.02 5.60 12.96
C ARG A 97 10.87 5.89 14.46
N SER A 98 10.10 6.93 14.80
CA SER A 98 9.86 7.31 16.20
C SER A 98 9.17 6.21 17.00
N VAL A 99 8.35 5.43 16.36
CA VAL A 99 7.59 4.34 16.98
C VAL A 99 8.40 3.02 16.99
N GLY A 100 9.42 2.92 16.14
CA GLY A 100 10.23 1.71 16.02
C GLY A 100 9.62 0.67 15.07
N ILE A 101 8.82 1.11 14.10
CA ILE A 101 8.24 0.24 13.08
C ILE A 101 8.71 0.65 11.69
N SER A 102 8.55 -0.23 10.71
CA SER A 102 8.89 0.09 9.33
C SER A 102 7.90 1.08 8.74
N THR A 103 8.37 1.88 7.79
CA THR A 103 7.49 2.77 7.02
C THR A 103 6.40 1.98 6.30
N ASP A 104 6.75 0.82 5.77
CA ASP A 104 5.79 -0.05 5.08
C ASP A 104 4.66 -0.50 6.00
N LEU A 105 4.98 -0.89 7.24
CA LEU A 105 3.96 -1.29 8.19
C LEU A 105 3.01 -0.13 8.51
N LEU A 106 3.56 1.07 8.76
CA LEU A 106 2.72 2.23 9.04
C LEU A 106 1.82 2.57 7.87
N ARG A 107 2.32 2.48 6.64
CA ARG A 107 1.50 2.70 5.45
C ARG A 107 0.38 1.67 5.31
N ARG A 108 0.61 0.42 5.70
CA ARG A 108 -0.42 -0.61 5.68
C ARG A 108 -1.57 -0.28 6.64
N TYR A 109 -1.26 0.32 7.79
CA TYR A 109 -2.31 0.83 8.68
C TYR A 109 -3.07 1.99 8.06
N ILE A 110 -2.34 2.95 7.48
CA ILE A 110 -2.95 4.14 6.87
C ILE A 110 -3.88 3.78 5.72
N TYR A 111 -3.50 2.80 4.89
CA TYR A 111 -4.30 2.38 3.74
C TYR A 111 -5.34 1.31 4.07
N GLY A 112 -5.39 0.85 5.32
CA GLY A 112 -6.38 -0.13 5.73
C GLY A 112 -6.11 -1.57 5.29
N ILE A 113 -4.86 -1.87 4.90
CA ILE A 113 -4.45 -3.23 4.52
C ILE A 113 -4.28 -4.09 5.77
N LYS A 114 -3.86 -3.46 6.85
CA LYS A 114 -3.65 -4.11 8.13
C LYS A 114 -4.22 -3.22 9.24
N SER A 115 -4.86 -3.83 10.23
CA SER A 115 -5.41 -3.10 11.37
C SER A 115 -4.41 -3.08 12.52
N PRO A 116 -4.11 -1.90 13.09
CA PRO A 116 -3.26 -1.83 14.26
C PRO A 116 -4.03 -2.29 15.50
N ASP A 117 -3.33 -2.98 16.42
CA ASP A 117 -3.93 -3.31 17.70
C ASP A 117 -3.92 -2.09 18.64
N PRO A 118 -4.66 -2.12 19.77
CA PRO A 118 -4.74 -0.98 20.68
C PRO A 118 -3.38 -0.51 21.21
N GLU A 119 -2.47 -1.44 21.47
CA GLU A 119 -1.13 -1.11 21.96
C GLU A 119 -0.35 -0.34 20.89
N ARG A 120 -0.45 -0.78 19.62
CA ARG A 120 0.20 -0.10 18.51
C ARG A 120 -0.37 1.30 18.30
N ILE A 121 -1.69 1.44 18.38
CA ILE A 121 -2.36 2.74 18.29
C ILE A 121 -1.83 3.69 19.37
N ASN A 122 -1.71 3.21 20.61
CA ASN A 122 -1.21 4.02 21.70
C ASN A 122 0.26 4.44 21.50
N SER A 123 1.09 3.55 20.96
CA SER A 123 2.49 3.86 20.64
C SER A 123 2.59 4.97 19.59
N ILE A 124 1.77 4.90 18.56
CA ILE A 124 1.75 5.92 17.50
C ILE A 124 1.25 7.26 18.07
N LYS A 125 0.18 7.24 18.84
CA LYS A 125 -0.34 8.46 19.49
C LYS A 125 0.68 9.08 20.43
N GLY A 126 1.43 8.25 21.17
CA GLY A 126 2.49 8.73 22.07
C GLY A 126 3.56 9.51 21.32
N ALA A 127 4.00 8.98 20.16
CA ALA A 127 4.98 9.66 19.34
C ALA A 127 4.44 11.00 18.81
N LEU A 128 3.16 11.05 18.44
CA LEU A 128 2.52 12.28 17.98
C LEU A 128 2.39 13.32 19.10
N HIS A 129 2.06 12.88 20.31
CA HIS A 129 2.00 13.77 21.47
C HIS A 129 3.37 14.33 21.82
N ASP A 130 4.43 13.52 21.71
CA ASP A 130 5.81 13.98 21.92
C ASP A 130 6.17 15.05 20.89
N LEU A 131 5.83 14.83 19.63
CA LEU A 131 6.05 15.81 18.56
C LEU A 131 5.29 17.11 18.86
N ALA A 132 4.04 17.02 19.33
CA ALA A 132 3.23 18.18 19.66
C ALA A 132 3.87 19.01 20.77
N ARG A 133 4.45 18.37 21.79
CA ARG A 133 5.15 19.06 22.87
C ARG A 133 6.38 19.79 22.34
N GLU A 134 7.15 19.17 21.44
CA GLU A 134 8.30 19.83 20.83
C GLU A 134 7.88 21.01 19.96
N LEU A 135 6.83 20.84 19.16
CA LEU A 135 6.31 21.91 18.33
C LEU A 135 5.82 23.10 19.16
N ALA A 136 5.28 22.85 20.33
CA ALA A 136 4.79 23.90 21.22
C ALA A 136 5.93 24.79 21.77
N THR A 137 7.19 24.37 21.65
CA THR A 137 8.36 25.16 22.09
C THR A 137 8.93 26.07 21.02
N VAL A 138 8.41 25.98 19.82
CA VAL A 138 8.89 26.80 18.68
C VAL A 138 8.41 28.24 18.78
#